data_2e986ef763ea250fd1e85d18a8b6e127
#
_entry.id   2e986ef763ea250fd1e85d18a8b6e127
#
_cell.length_a   1.000
_cell.length_b   1.000
_cell.length_c   1.000
_cell.angle_alpha   90.00
_cell.angle_beta   90.00
_cell.angle_gamma   90.00
#
_symmetry.space_group_name_H-M   'P 1'
#
loop_
_entity.id
_entity.type
_entity.pdbx_description
1 polymer ?
#
loop_
_entity_poly.entity_id
_entity_poly.type
_entity_poly.pdbx_seq_one_letter_code
_entity_poly.pdbx_strand_id
1 'polypeptide(L)'
;MAANNETGVIQPIKEIGDILKTEGHELCKQLGKGVPKPFFHTDAAQAVGKIPIDVNEAGIDLMSLSAHKIYGPMGIGAAFVRRRPRVRLEPLMSGGGQERGLRSGTLATPLVVGFGEAARIAKKEMAVRIFMRVEWRQR
;
A
#
# COMPACT_ATOMS: atom_id res chain seq x y z
N MET A 1 -1.93 -7.76 5.46
CA MET A 1 -1.14 -6.57 5.81
C MET A 1 0.34 -6.85 5.62
N ALA A 2 1.15 -5.84 5.23
CA ALA A 2 2.57 -6.03 4.97
C ALA A 2 3.42 -6.19 6.26
N ALA A 3 3.02 -5.52 7.32
CA ALA A 3 3.61 -5.68 8.64
C ALA A 3 2.51 -5.70 9.69
N ASN A 4 2.61 -6.62 10.63
CA ASN A 4 1.60 -6.77 11.68
C ASN A 4 1.76 -5.67 12.74
N ASN A 5 0.64 -5.13 13.21
CA ASN A 5 0.61 -4.02 14.15
C ASN A 5 0.91 -4.42 15.61
N GLU A 6 0.75 -5.67 15.97
CA GLU A 6 0.98 -6.18 17.33
C GLU A 6 2.32 -6.90 17.43
N THR A 7 2.54 -7.88 16.59
CA THR A 7 3.73 -8.75 16.63
C THR A 7 4.93 -8.15 15.92
N GLY A 8 4.72 -7.19 15.01
CA GLY A 8 5.77 -6.61 14.18
C GLY A 8 6.28 -7.54 13.07
N VAL A 9 5.64 -8.69 12.85
CA VAL A 9 6.02 -9.62 11.79
C VAL A 9 5.85 -8.94 10.43
N ILE A 10 6.91 -8.99 9.61
CA ILE A 10 6.92 -8.53 8.23
C ILE A 10 6.60 -9.72 7.33
N GLN A 11 5.58 -9.58 6.51
CA GLN A 11 5.16 -10.64 5.59
C GLN A 11 6.03 -10.66 4.33
N PRO A 12 6.23 -11.82 3.70
CA PRO A 12 7.02 -11.98 2.49
C PRO A 12 6.24 -11.48 1.26
N ILE A 13 6.00 -10.16 1.19
CA ILE A 13 5.12 -9.52 0.19
C ILE A 13 5.61 -9.75 -1.23
N LYS A 14 6.95 -9.73 -1.44
CA LYS A 14 7.53 -9.95 -2.76
C LYS A 14 7.28 -11.39 -3.23
N GLU A 15 7.55 -12.36 -2.39
CA GLU A 15 7.34 -13.79 -2.68
C GLU A 15 5.85 -14.08 -2.96
N ILE A 16 4.95 -13.49 -2.18
CA ILE A 16 3.50 -13.59 -2.42
C ILE A 16 3.14 -13.01 -3.78
N GLY A 17 3.68 -11.84 -4.13
CA GLY A 17 3.45 -11.22 -5.43
C GLY A 17 3.99 -12.05 -6.59
N ASP A 18 5.14 -12.68 -6.43
CA ASP A 18 5.75 -13.55 -7.44
C ASP A 18 4.90 -14.82 -7.65
N ILE A 19 4.42 -15.46 -6.58
CA ILE A 19 3.47 -16.59 -6.66
C ILE A 19 2.19 -16.19 -7.39
N LEU A 20 1.60 -15.05 -7.07
CA LEU A 20 0.39 -14.57 -7.73
C LEU A 20 0.59 -14.27 -9.22
N LYS A 21 1.77 -13.81 -9.61
CA LYS A 21 2.12 -13.58 -11.02
C LYS A 21 2.29 -14.88 -11.81
N THR A 22 2.86 -15.91 -11.20
CA THR A 22 3.16 -17.20 -11.86
C THR A 22 2.00 -18.17 -11.70
N GLU A 23 1.80 -18.70 -10.52
CA GLU A 23 0.80 -19.73 -10.23
C GLU A 23 -0.63 -19.21 -10.34
N GLY A 24 -0.89 -17.98 -9.89
CA GLY A 24 -2.20 -17.35 -10.02
C GLY A 24 -2.63 -17.18 -11.48
N HIS A 25 -1.69 -16.90 -12.39
CA HIS A 25 -1.96 -16.79 -13.82
C HIS A 25 -2.22 -18.17 -14.46
N GLU A 26 -1.44 -19.17 -14.09
CA GLU A 26 -1.67 -20.55 -14.58
C GLU A 26 -3.00 -21.12 -14.08
N LEU A 27 -3.34 -20.91 -12.82
CA LEU A 27 -4.63 -21.31 -12.26
C LEU A 27 -5.80 -20.66 -12.99
N CYS A 28 -5.72 -19.38 -13.32
CA CYS A 28 -6.76 -18.70 -14.10
C CYS A 28 -6.92 -19.30 -15.52
N LYS A 29 -5.83 -19.69 -16.15
CA LYS A 29 -5.89 -20.38 -17.46
C LYS A 29 -6.58 -21.73 -17.36
N GLN A 30 -6.30 -22.51 -16.31
CA GLN A 30 -6.90 -23.81 -16.06
C GLN A 30 -8.41 -23.72 -15.75
N LEU A 31 -8.83 -22.69 -15.02
CA LEU A 31 -10.22 -22.44 -14.66
C LEU A 31 -11.08 -21.99 -15.86
N GLY A 32 -10.46 -21.63 -16.99
CA GLY A 32 -11.13 -21.35 -18.25
C GLY A 32 -11.19 -19.87 -18.64
N LYS A 33 -11.66 -19.64 -19.88
CA LYS A 33 -11.77 -18.28 -20.43
C LYS A 33 -12.74 -17.42 -19.61
N GLY A 34 -12.28 -16.25 -19.20
CA GLY A 34 -13.10 -15.26 -18.48
C GLY A 34 -12.82 -15.16 -16.96
N VAL A 35 -12.01 -16.06 -16.40
CA VAL A 35 -11.57 -15.91 -15.01
C VAL A 35 -10.52 -14.79 -14.93
N PRO A 36 -10.80 -13.70 -14.24
CA PRO A 36 -9.85 -12.58 -14.13
C PRO A 36 -8.64 -12.98 -13.28
N LYS A 37 -7.47 -12.44 -13.65
CA LYS A 37 -6.28 -12.54 -12.82
C LYS A 37 -6.56 -11.97 -11.44
N PRO A 38 -6.12 -12.62 -10.34
CA PRO A 38 -6.25 -12.07 -9.01
C PRO A 38 -5.45 -10.78 -8.87
N PHE A 39 -6.01 -9.78 -8.22
CA PHE A 39 -5.31 -8.57 -7.87
C PHE A 39 -4.72 -8.70 -6.47
N PHE A 40 -3.47 -8.26 -6.32
CA PHE A 40 -2.77 -8.29 -5.06
C PHE A 40 -2.97 -6.97 -4.29
N HIS A 41 -3.74 -7.03 -3.21
CA HIS A 41 -3.89 -5.93 -2.26
C HIS A 41 -3.12 -6.21 -0.97
N THR A 42 -2.41 -5.21 -0.47
CA THR A 42 -1.81 -5.24 0.86
C THR A 42 -2.16 -3.98 1.65
N ASP A 43 -2.44 -4.14 2.93
CA ASP A 43 -2.42 -3.03 3.88
C ASP A 43 -0.97 -2.78 4.31
N ALA A 44 -0.47 -1.59 4.00
CA ALA A 44 0.87 -1.15 4.32
C ALA A 44 0.91 -0.05 5.40
N ALA A 45 -0.18 0.17 6.14
CA ALA A 45 -0.27 1.21 7.16
C ALA A 45 0.85 1.11 8.20
N GLN A 46 1.27 -0.10 8.57
CA GLN A 46 2.37 -0.32 9.51
C GLN A 46 3.75 -0.46 8.85
N ALA A 47 3.81 -0.57 7.53
CA ALA A 47 5.05 -0.84 6.78
C ALA A 47 5.65 0.40 6.12
N VAL A 48 4.81 1.24 5.50
CA VAL A 48 5.24 2.46 4.80
C VAL A 48 6.01 3.38 5.73
N GLY A 49 7.15 3.91 5.25
CA GLY A 49 8.05 4.76 6.02
C GLY A 49 8.87 4.05 7.10
N LYS A 50 8.71 2.73 7.27
CA LYS A 50 9.43 1.91 8.25
C LYS A 50 10.29 0.83 7.61
N ILE A 51 9.85 0.30 6.46
CA ILE A 51 10.58 -0.64 5.60
C ILE A 51 10.45 -0.21 4.14
N PRO A 52 11.43 -0.55 3.29
CA PRO A 52 11.32 -0.31 1.84
C PRO A 52 10.16 -1.12 1.25
N ILE A 53 9.35 -0.46 0.41
CA ILE A 53 8.30 -1.12 -0.37
C ILE A 53 8.36 -0.55 -1.79
N ASP A 54 8.58 -1.43 -2.78
CA ASP A 54 8.40 -1.12 -4.18
C ASP A 54 7.20 -1.90 -4.72
N VAL A 55 6.18 -1.18 -5.13
CA VAL A 55 4.92 -1.77 -5.64
C VAL A 55 5.11 -2.53 -6.95
N ASN A 56 6.15 -2.21 -7.73
CA ASN A 56 6.43 -2.89 -8.99
C ASN A 56 7.20 -4.18 -8.74
N GLU A 57 8.23 -4.12 -7.91
CA GLU A 57 9.01 -5.29 -7.52
C GLU A 57 8.14 -6.33 -6.80
N ALA A 58 7.35 -5.89 -5.83
CA ALA A 58 6.45 -6.76 -5.08
C ALA A 58 5.15 -7.13 -5.83
N GLY A 59 4.92 -6.61 -7.04
CA GLY A 59 3.72 -6.93 -7.82
C GLY A 59 2.40 -6.50 -7.19
N ILE A 60 2.43 -5.50 -6.31
CA ILE A 60 1.25 -4.99 -5.61
C ILE A 60 0.37 -4.21 -6.60
N ASP A 61 -0.91 -4.56 -6.65
CA ASP A 61 -1.92 -3.87 -7.48
C ASP A 61 -2.69 -2.81 -6.70
N LEU A 62 -2.88 -3.04 -5.41
CA LEU A 62 -3.58 -2.17 -4.48
C LEU A 62 -2.81 -2.08 -3.15
N MET A 63 -2.75 -0.89 -2.57
CA MET A 63 -2.12 -0.73 -1.25
C MET A 63 -2.82 0.36 -0.45
N SER A 64 -3.15 0.06 0.80
CA SER A 64 -3.71 1.03 1.75
C SER A 64 -2.63 1.62 2.65
N LEU A 65 -2.73 2.94 2.90
CA LEU A 65 -1.80 3.71 3.70
C LEU A 65 -2.55 4.60 4.70
N SER A 66 -1.91 4.89 5.82
CA SER A 66 -2.47 5.75 6.87
C SER A 66 -1.44 6.80 7.31
N ALA A 67 -1.83 8.08 7.27
CA ALA A 67 -0.92 9.18 7.56
C ALA A 67 -0.41 9.14 9.01
N HIS A 68 -1.29 8.92 9.99
CA HIS A 68 -0.91 8.95 11.41
C HIS A 68 0.05 7.82 11.82
N LYS A 69 0.25 6.81 10.99
CA LYS A 69 1.23 5.73 11.22
C LYS A 69 2.66 6.10 10.82
N ILE A 70 2.80 7.23 10.11
CA ILE A 70 4.10 7.82 9.74
C ILE A 70 4.26 9.25 10.29
N TYR A 71 3.61 9.52 11.43
CA TYR A 71 3.64 10.83 12.11
C TYR A 71 2.96 11.97 11.33
N GLY A 72 2.11 11.63 10.36
CA GLY A 72 1.23 12.57 9.68
C GLY A 72 -0.08 12.80 10.45
N PRO A 73 -0.97 13.64 9.92
CA PRO A 73 -2.22 13.97 10.59
C PRO A 73 -3.18 12.78 10.66
N MET A 74 -3.98 12.74 11.72
CA MET A 74 -5.11 11.82 11.81
C MET A 74 -6.23 12.23 10.85
N GLY A 75 -7.07 11.27 10.45
CA GLY A 75 -8.24 11.53 9.61
C GLY A 75 -7.96 11.46 8.12
N ILE A 76 -6.74 11.14 7.70
CA ILE A 76 -6.39 10.96 6.29
C ILE A 76 -5.59 9.69 6.04
N GLY A 77 -5.83 9.07 4.90
CA GLY A 77 -5.09 7.94 4.34
C GLY A 77 -4.99 8.06 2.83
N ALA A 78 -4.33 7.11 2.20
CA ALA A 78 -4.23 7.02 0.75
C ALA A 78 -4.38 5.57 0.31
N ALA A 79 -4.83 5.40 -0.93
CA ALA A 79 -4.85 4.13 -1.62
C ALA A 79 -3.98 4.21 -2.88
N PHE A 80 -3.00 3.32 -3.00
CA PHE A 80 -2.36 3.08 -4.28
C PHE A 80 -3.28 2.15 -5.09
N VAL A 81 -3.57 2.55 -6.33
CA VAL A 81 -4.34 1.76 -7.30
C VAL A 81 -3.55 1.71 -8.60
N ARG A 82 -3.13 0.50 -8.98
CA ARG A 82 -2.31 0.29 -10.17
C ARG A 82 -3.08 0.69 -11.43
N ARG A 83 -2.43 1.46 -12.29
CA ARG A 83 -3.03 1.92 -13.55
C ARG A 83 -2.82 0.95 -14.72
N ARG A 84 -1.73 0.18 -14.71
CA ARG A 84 -1.37 -0.77 -15.78
C ARG A 84 -0.77 -2.04 -15.17
N PRO A 85 -1.46 -3.22 -15.29
CA PRO A 85 -2.83 -3.36 -15.79
C PRO A 85 -3.82 -2.58 -14.93
N ARG A 86 -4.93 -2.12 -15.53
CA ARG A 86 -5.89 -1.26 -14.85
C ARG A 86 -6.71 -2.08 -13.86
N VAL A 87 -6.59 -1.75 -12.58
CA VAL A 87 -7.52 -2.20 -11.54
C VAL A 87 -8.76 -1.32 -11.60
N ARG A 88 -9.93 -1.95 -11.74
CA ARG A 88 -11.22 -1.25 -11.67
C ARG A 88 -11.78 -1.41 -10.27
N LEU A 89 -12.10 -0.29 -9.65
CA LEU A 89 -12.77 -0.23 -8.36
C LEU A 89 -14.10 0.51 -8.54
N GLU A 90 -15.09 0.07 -7.81
CA GLU A 90 -16.35 0.79 -7.69
C GLU A 90 -16.32 1.70 -6.47
N PRO A 91 -16.81 2.94 -6.60
CA PRO A 91 -16.84 3.86 -5.46
C PRO A 91 -17.88 3.40 -4.43
N LEU A 92 -17.51 3.42 -3.15
CA LEU A 92 -18.45 3.18 -2.06
C LEU A 92 -19.40 4.37 -1.83
N MET A 93 -18.98 5.58 -2.25
CA MET A 93 -19.76 6.80 -2.13
C MET A 93 -19.73 7.55 -3.47
N SER A 94 -20.88 7.74 -4.08
CA SER A 94 -21.07 8.58 -5.25
C SER A 94 -21.17 10.06 -4.87
N GLY A 95 -20.99 10.98 -5.84
CA GLY A 95 -21.11 12.42 -5.64
C GLY A 95 -20.30 13.22 -6.64
N GLY A 96 -19.55 14.21 -6.18
CA GLY A 96 -18.86 15.21 -7.01
C GLY A 96 -17.69 14.73 -7.88
N GLY A 97 -17.42 13.42 -7.94
CA GLY A 97 -16.42 12.87 -8.86
C GLY A 97 -14.96 13.08 -8.46
N GLN A 98 -14.67 13.54 -7.26
CA GLN A 98 -13.30 13.72 -6.76
C GLN A 98 -12.56 12.36 -6.77
N GLU A 99 -11.24 12.41 -6.75
CA GLU A 99 -10.38 11.22 -6.82
C GLU A 99 -10.72 10.30 -8.01
N ARG A 100 -10.99 10.90 -9.18
CA ARG A 100 -11.40 10.19 -10.40
C ARG A 100 -12.69 9.38 -10.24
N GLY A 101 -13.58 9.86 -9.41
CA GLY A 101 -14.85 9.20 -9.11
C GLY A 101 -14.75 8.05 -8.08
N LEU A 102 -13.56 7.74 -7.57
CA LEU A 102 -13.38 6.66 -6.61
C LEU A 102 -13.77 7.06 -5.18
N ARG A 103 -13.63 8.33 -4.84
CA ARG A 103 -13.95 8.82 -3.51
C ARG A 103 -14.45 10.26 -3.60
N SER A 104 -15.77 10.42 -3.62
CA SER A 104 -16.42 11.71 -3.64
C SER A 104 -16.25 12.48 -2.34
N GLY A 105 -16.30 13.81 -2.44
CA GLY A 105 -16.14 14.74 -1.33
C GLY A 105 -14.89 15.60 -1.46
N THR A 106 -15.01 16.87 -1.07
CA THR A 106 -13.88 17.81 -1.08
C THR A 106 -12.76 17.29 -0.18
N LEU A 107 -11.54 17.29 -0.69
CA LEU A 107 -10.38 16.85 0.07
C LEU A 107 -10.08 17.84 1.20
N ALA A 108 -9.75 17.31 2.37
CA ALA A 108 -9.23 18.10 3.48
C ALA A 108 -7.77 18.52 3.19
N THR A 109 -7.61 19.59 2.41
CA THR A 109 -6.31 20.04 1.88
C THR A 109 -5.20 20.12 2.94
N PRO A 110 -5.40 20.66 4.16
CA PRO A 110 -4.37 20.68 5.19
C PRO A 110 -3.88 19.28 5.56
N LEU A 111 -4.78 18.30 5.63
CA LEU A 111 -4.44 16.91 5.96
C LEU A 111 -3.67 16.25 4.82
N VAL A 112 -4.05 16.52 3.55
CA VAL A 112 -3.34 16.02 2.37
C VAL A 112 -1.90 16.53 2.35
N VAL A 113 -1.71 17.84 2.56
CA VAL A 113 -0.38 18.47 2.61
C VAL A 113 0.45 17.88 3.75
N GLY A 114 -0.13 17.76 4.95
CA GLY A 114 0.53 17.16 6.11
C GLY A 114 0.92 15.70 5.88
N PHE A 115 0.08 14.92 5.20
CA PHE A 115 0.42 13.55 4.83
C PHE A 115 1.57 13.50 3.82
N GLY A 116 1.54 14.35 2.80
CA GLY A 116 2.62 14.46 1.82
C GLY A 116 3.96 14.79 2.47
N GLU A 117 3.99 15.73 3.41
CA GLU A 117 5.20 16.10 4.14
C GLU A 117 5.68 14.96 5.06
N ALA A 118 4.78 14.31 5.78
CA ALA A 118 5.12 13.15 6.59
C ALA A 118 5.74 12.01 5.75
N ALA A 119 5.21 11.75 4.56
CA ALA A 119 5.75 10.77 3.63
C ALA A 119 7.14 11.16 3.11
N ARG A 120 7.35 12.45 2.81
CA ARG A 120 8.66 12.99 2.40
C ARG A 120 9.72 12.81 3.48
N ILE A 121 9.39 13.14 4.72
CA ILE A 121 10.27 12.96 5.88
C ILE A 121 10.56 11.47 6.11
N ALA A 122 9.52 10.64 6.13
CA ALA A 122 9.66 9.21 6.33
C ALA A 122 10.59 8.56 5.29
N LYS A 123 10.47 8.97 4.01
CA LYS A 123 11.38 8.51 2.93
C LYS A 123 12.82 8.93 3.20
N LYS A 124 13.05 10.18 3.62
CA LYS A 124 14.40 10.70 3.90
C LYS A 124 15.06 9.98 5.07
N GLU A 125 14.29 9.70 6.12
CA GLU A 125 14.82 9.17 7.38
C GLU A 125 14.79 7.65 7.47
N MET A 126 14.17 6.96 6.52
CA MET A 126 13.95 5.51 6.57
C MET A 126 15.25 4.72 6.76
N ALA A 127 16.32 5.06 6.04
CA ALA A 127 17.61 4.40 6.16
C ALA A 127 18.22 4.51 7.56
N VAL A 128 18.17 5.71 8.15
CA VAL A 128 18.66 5.97 9.51
C VAL A 128 17.84 5.23 10.55
N ARG A 129 16.52 5.22 10.40
CA ARG A 129 15.60 4.52 11.31
C ARG A 129 15.77 3.01 11.28
N ILE A 130 16.04 2.45 10.10
CA ILE A 130 16.35 1.01 9.96
C ILE A 130 17.64 0.68 10.70
N PHE A 131 18.69 1.48 10.49
CA PHE A 131 19.98 1.29 11.15
C PHE A 131 19.85 1.30 12.68
N MET A 132 19.20 2.32 13.25
CA MET A 132 18.98 2.40 14.70
C MET A 132 18.21 1.23 15.28
N ARG A 133 17.23 0.67 14.54
CA ARG A 133 16.45 -0.50 14.98
C ARG A 133 17.28 -1.78 15.01
N VAL A 134 18.22 -1.92 14.10
CA VAL A 134 19.12 -3.09 14.07
C VAL A 134 20.08 -3.04 15.26
N GLU A 135 20.68 -1.89 15.56
CA GLU A 135 21.56 -1.73 16.73
C GLU A 135 20.85 -1.98 18.08
N TRP A 136 19.60 -1.53 18.20
CA TRP A 136 18.82 -1.76 19.43
C TRP A 136 18.50 -3.24 19.69
N ARG A 137 18.39 -4.07 18.65
CA ARG A 137 18.13 -5.51 18.79
C ARG A 137 19.38 -6.33 19.14
N GLN A 138 20.56 -5.72 19.01
CA GLN A 138 21.84 -6.40 19.30
C GLN A 138 22.36 -6.11 20.71
N ARG A 139 21.66 -5.26 21.46
CA ARG A 139 21.92 -4.95 22.87
C ARG A 139 20.90 -5.65 23.78
#